data_ffe6fa8d4ba7a4626fd104ba90b67c39
#
_entry.id   ffe6fa8d4ba7a4626fd104ba90b67c39
#
_cell.length_a   1.000
_cell.length_b   1.000
_cell.length_c   1.000
_cell.angle_alpha   90.00
_cell.angle_beta   90.00
_cell.angle_gamma   90.00
#
_symmetry.space_group_name_H-M   'P 1'
#
loop_
_entity.id
_entity.type
_entity.pdbx_description
1 polymer ?
#
loop_
_entity_poly.entity_id
_entity_poly.type
_entity_poly.pdbx_seq_one_letter_code
_entity_poly.pdbx_strand_id
1 'polypeptide(L)'
;MSKGVRSLLACGMLAALVLVPGSPATAASNVHAMKVFVGYADGIRGDSTVPSPWDGDEGVRFIGGGDAFDAGAIRIVNPSRRPLTIDDVSVEVGAATYDLWGPYPIVVAGKSSVVLTQTVQYDFDTSEPAIATCEPSGDIPLVHIVVGSRNPKTRTFTDAGQVLNTGGVDPGACSGANEGHDWVRIHGHD
;
A
#
# COMPACT_ATOMS: atom_id res chain seq x y z
N MET A 1 62.96 -56.10 -37.10
CA MET A 1 61.51 -56.12 -37.19
C MET A 1 60.93 -55.13 -36.16
N SER A 2 60.63 -53.89 -36.62
CA SER A 2 60.15 -52.83 -35.76
C SER A 2 58.72 -52.51 -36.12
N LYS A 3 57.79 -52.68 -35.15
CA LYS A 3 56.35 -52.35 -35.31
C LYS A 3 56.12 -50.92 -34.78
N GLY A 4 55.82 -50.00 -35.67
CA GLY A 4 55.42 -48.65 -35.31
C GLY A 4 53.95 -48.60 -34.75
N VAL A 5 53.85 -47.90 -33.65
CA VAL A 5 52.56 -47.56 -33.03
C VAL A 5 52.12 -46.18 -33.53
N ARG A 6 50.98 -46.09 -34.20
CA ARG A 6 50.38 -44.81 -34.61
C ARG A 6 49.44 -44.32 -33.49
N SER A 7 49.80 -43.18 -32.89
CA SER A 7 48.95 -42.46 -31.94
C SER A 7 47.94 -41.61 -32.70
N LEU A 8 46.66 -41.84 -32.49
CA LEU A 8 45.56 -41.01 -32.95
C LEU A 8 45.29 -39.94 -31.87
N LEU A 9 45.58 -38.68 -32.18
CA LEU A 9 45.12 -37.55 -31.38
C LEU A 9 43.62 -37.29 -31.71
N ALA A 10 42.76 -37.53 -30.74
CA ALA A 10 41.39 -37.09 -30.80
C ALA A 10 41.31 -35.61 -30.32
N CYS A 11 40.97 -34.72 -31.25
CA CYS A 11 40.74 -33.30 -30.96
C CYS A 11 39.30 -33.14 -30.45
N GLY A 12 39.10 -33.03 -29.12
CA GLY A 12 37.82 -32.76 -28.52
C GLY A 12 37.50 -31.26 -28.62
N MET A 13 36.50 -30.90 -29.44
CA MET A 13 35.91 -29.55 -29.42
C MET A 13 35.05 -29.39 -28.17
N LEU A 14 35.51 -28.61 -27.21
CA LEU A 14 34.69 -28.08 -26.12
C LEU A 14 33.78 -26.95 -26.69
N ALA A 15 32.50 -27.24 -26.83
CA ALA A 15 31.52 -26.20 -27.08
C ALA A 15 31.27 -25.43 -25.78
N ALA A 16 31.76 -24.20 -25.67
CA ALA A 16 31.45 -23.31 -24.59
C ALA A 16 30.00 -22.82 -24.69
N LEU A 17 29.13 -23.28 -23.79
CA LEU A 17 27.77 -22.80 -23.67
C LEU A 17 27.83 -21.40 -23.05
N VAL A 18 27.65 -20.34 -23.84
CA VAL A 18 27.54 -18.96 -23.37
C VAL A 18 26.15 -18.81 -22.80
N LEU A 19 26.02 -18.86 -21.47
CA LEU A 19 24.83 -18.43 -20.76
C LEU A 19 24.70 -16.90 -20.94
N VAL A 20 23.81 -16.49 -21.84
CA VAL A 20 23.39 -15.09 -21.95
C VAL A 20 22.57 -14.78 -20.68
N PRO A 21 23.02 -13.86 -19.80
CA PRO A 21 22.20 -13.45 -18.69
C PRO A 21 20.94 -12.82 -19.26
N GLY A 22 19.78 -13.46 -19.02
CA GLY A 22 18.48 -12.92 -19.39
C GLY A 22 18.34 -11.52 -18.77
N SER A 23 18.16 -10.50 -19.59
CA SER A 23 17.85 -9.15 -19.12
C SER A 23 16.67 -9.23 -18.17
N PRO A 24 16.71 -8.61 -16.97
CA PRO A 24 15.57 -8.54 -16.11
C PRO A 24 14.43 -7.88 -16.90
N ALA A 25 13.36 -8.64 -17.13
CA ALA A 25 12.17 -8.11 -17.77
C ALA A 25 11.76 -6.88 -16.98
N THR A 26 11.85 -5.71 -17.61
CA THR A 26 11.39 -4.45 -17.07
C THR A 26 9.93 -4.66 -16.70
N ALA A 27 9.63 -4.67 -15.40
CA ALA A 27 8.28 -4.72 -14.91
C ALA A 27 7.60 -3.43 -15.40
N ALA A 28 6.90 -3.52 -16.54
CA ALA A 28 5.98 -2.48 -16.95
C ALA A 28 5.00 -2.33 -15.78
N SER A 29 5.07 -1.19 -15.14
CA SER A 29 4.36 -0.90 -13.92
C SER A 29 2.86 -1.12 -14.13
N ASN A 30 2.26 -2.09 -13.44
CA ASN A 30 0.82 -2.31 -13.38
C ASN A 30 0.11 -1.19 -12.57
N VAL A 31 0.69 0.00 -12.58
CA VAL A 31 0.28 1.19 -11.85
C VAL A 31 -1.17 1.57 -12.16
N HIS A 32 -1.58 1.41 -13.42
CA HIS A 32 -2.95 1.73 -13.85
C HIS A 32 -4.01 0.74 -13.35
N ALA A 33 -3.61 -0.45 -12.92
CA ALA A 33 -4.56 -1.47 -12.47
C ALA A 33 -4.82 -1.44 -10.95
N MET A 34 -4.00 -0.71 -10.18
CA MET A 34 -4.13 -0.59 -8.73
C MET A 34 -5.50 0.00 -8.35
N LYS A 35 -6.13 -0.57 -7.32
CA LYS A 35 -7.36 -0.04 -6.74
C LYS A 35 -7.06 0.44 -5.33
N VAL A 36 -7.55 1.62 -4.98
CA VAL A 36 -7.35 2.24 -3.68
C VAL A 36 -8.69 2.39 -2.98
N PHE A 37 -8.72 2.04 -1.72
CA PHE A 37 -9.87 2.16 -0.84
C PHE A 37 -9.41 2.89 0.42
N VAL A 38 -10.33 3.61 1.01
CA VAL A 38 -10.19 4.23 2.32
C VAL A 38 -11.26 3.68 3.25
N GLY A 39 -10.97 3.65 4.52
CA GLY A 39 -11.87 3.23 5.58
C GLY A 39 -11.47 3.90 6.88
N TYR A 40 -12.26 3.75 7.92
CA TYR A 40 -11.94 4.22 9.26
C TYR A 40 -12.25 3.12 10.27
N ALA A 41 -11.28 2.78 11.10
CA ALA A 41 -11.42 1.76 12.13
C ALA A 41 -11.66 2.46 13.47
N ASP A 42 -12.86 2.35 14.01
CA ASP A 42 -13.18 2.73 15.39
C ASP A 42 -13.32 1.47 16.23
N GLY A 43 -12.25 1.07 16.89
CA GLY A 43 -12.17 -0.11 17.75
C GLY A 43 -12.26 0.20 19.23
N ILE A 44 -12.39 1.47 19.60
CA ILE A 44 -12.35 1.93 21.00
C ILE A 44 -13.75 1.94 21.60
N ARG A 45 -14.77 2.16 20.79
CA ARG A 45 -16.16 2.36 21.25
C ARG A 45 -16.99 1.08 21.15
N GLY A 46 -18.10 1.02 21.89
CA GLY A 46 -18.91 -0.20 22.07
C GLY A 46 -19.51 -0.80 20.80
N ASP A 47 -19.61 -0.01 19.74
CA ASP A 47 -20.06 -0.42 18.41
C ASP A 47 -18.88 -0.53 17.43
N SER A 48 -17.73 -0.98 17.94
CA SER A 48 -16.45 -1.03 17.23
C SER A 48 -16.59 -1.60 15.82
N THR A 49 -16.19 -0.81 14.85
CA THR A 49 -16.20 -1.15 13.42
C THR A 49 -14.79 -1.20 12.91
N VAL A 50 -14.40 -2.33 12.36
CA VAL A 50 -13.12 -2.49 11.65
C VAL A 50 -13.45 -2.87 10.22
N PRO A 51 -12.90 -2.16 9.22
CA PRO A 51 -13.16 -2.48 7.82
C PRO A 51 -12.75 -3.90 7.44
N SER A 52 -13.55 -4.61 6.65
CA SER A 52 -13.22 -5.98 6.21
C SER A 52 -12.90 -6.02 4.71
N PRO A 53 -11.76 -6.67 4.31
CA PRO A 53 -10.81 -7.45 5.11
C PRO A 53 -9.79 -6.59 5.86
N TRP A 54 -9.23 -7.12 6.96
CA TRP A 54 -8.32 -6.45 7.88
C TRP A 54 -7.10 -7.32 8.19
N ASP A 55 -6.46 -7.08 9.35
CA ASP A 55 -5.32 -7.86 9.81
C ASP A 55 -5.69 -9.33 10.04
N GLY A 56 -4.84 -10.23 9.59
CA GLY A 56 -5.06 -11.69 9.66
C GLY A 56 -5.89 -12.28 8.53
N ASP A 57 -6.55 -11.48 7.71
CA ASP A 57 -7.33 -11.98 6.58
C ASP A 57 -6.44 -12.45 5.42
N GLU A 58 -6.95 -13.44 4.67
CA GLU A 58 -6.21 -14.03 3.56
C GLU A 58 -5.89 -13.00 2.46
N GLY A 59 -4.63 -12.96 2.01
CA GLY A 59 -4.18 -12.07 0.95
C GLY A 59 -4.01 -10.61 1.38
N VAL A 60 -4.07 -10.33 2.68
CA VAL A 60 -3.81 -9.02 3.27
C VAL A 60 -2.41 -8.98 3.87
N ARG A 61 -1.61 -8.00 3.43
CA ARG A 61 -0.43 -7.55 4.16
C ARG A 61 -0.84 -6.38 5.02
N PHE A 62 -0.70 -6.49 6.33
CA PHE A 62 -1.05 -5.42 7.26
C PHE A 62 0.20 -4.64 7.67
N ILE A 63 0.12 -3.31 7.62
CA ILE A 63 1.14 -2.38 8.12
C ILE A 63 0.41 -1.41 9.03
N GLY A 64 0.42 -1.76 10.30
CA GLY A 64 -0.26 -1.04 11.36
C GLY A 64 0.10 -1.66 12.70
N GLY A 65 -0.44 -1.12 13.78
CA GLY A 65 -0.23 -1.65 15.12
C GLY A 65 -0.93 -0.81 16.18
N GLY A 66 -1.11 -1.41 17.35
CA GLY A 66 -1.83 -0.86 18.48
C GLY A 66 -2.82 -1.87 19.05
N ASP A 67 -3.21 -1.70 20.29
CA ASP A 67 -4.19 -2.58 20.96
C ASP A 67 -5.64 -2.23 20.62
N ALA A 68 -5.84 -0.99 20.16
CA ALA A 68 -7.13 -0.48 19.70
C ALA A 68 -6.89 0.49 18.52
N PHE A 69 -7.81 0.51 17.60
CA PHE A 69 -7.75 1.38 16.43
C PHE A 69 -8.81 2.47 16.58
N ASP A 70 -8.38 3.72 16.42
CA ASP A 70 -9.20 4.89 16.20
C ASP A 70 -8.51 5.69 15.11
N ALA A 71 -8.64 5.19 13.88
CA ALA A 71 -7.74 5.63 12.84
C ALA A 71 -8.30 5.45 11.43
N GLY A 72 -7.93 6.36 10.57
CA GLY A 72 -8.03 6.19 9.13
C GLY A 72 -7.27 4.94 8.66
N ALA A 73 -7.70 4.41 7.54
CA ALA A 73 -7.03 3.27 6.92
C ALA A 73 -7.07 3.36 5.40
N ILE A 74 -5.98 2.91 4.76
CA ILE A 74 -5.84 2.85 3.31
C ILE A 74 -5.63 1.39 2.92
N ARG A 75 -6.42 0.90 1.97
CA ARG A 75 -6.20 -0.42 1.38
C ARG A 75 -5.83 -0.28 -0.09
N ILE A 76 -4.66 -0.78 -0.45
CA ILE A 76 -4.15 -0.78 -1.83
C ILE A 76 -4.22 -2.21 -2.36
N VAL A 77 -5.06 -2.45 -3.35
CA VAL A 77 -5.27 -3.76 -3.96
C VAL A 77 -4.48 -3.87 -5.26
N ASN A 78 -3.71 -4.92 -5.40
CA ASN A 78 -3.03 -5.29 -6.62
C ASN A 78 -3.82 -6.39 -7.38
N PRO A 79 -4.66 -6.04 -8.35
CA PRO A 79 -5.46 -7.02 -9.08
C PRO A 79 -4.66 -7.80 -10.13
N SER A 80 -3.40 -7.44 -10.38
CA SER A 80 -2.53 -8.10 -11.33
C SER A 80 -1.99 -9.43 -10.79
N ARG A 81 -1.34 -10.22 -11.64
CA ARG A 81 -0.60 -11.42 -11.20
C ARG A 81 0.85 -11.13 -10.82
N ARG A 82 1.36 -9.93 -11.15
CA ARG A 82 2.74 -9.51 -10.85
C ARG A 82 2.74 -8.65 -9.60
N PRO A 83 3.83 -8.67 -8.80
CA PRO A 83 3.96 -7.77 -7.67
C PRO A 83 3.84 -6.29 -8.09
N LEU A 84 3.30 -5.48 -7.20
CA LEU A 84 3.27 -4.02 -7.26
C LEU A 84 4.26 -3.50 -6.22
N THR A 85 5.17 -2.63 -6.63
CA THR A 85 6.11 -1.95 -5.73
C THR A 85 5.64 -0.53 -5.50
N ILE A 86 5.45 -0.17 -4.24
CA ILE A 86 5.04 1.14 -3.77
C ILE A 86 6.27 1.77 -3.11
N ASP A 87 6.66 2.93 -3.58
CA ASP A 87 7.88 3.61 -3.15
C ASP A 87 7.59 4.66 -2.07
N ASP A 88 6.33 5.10 -1.97
CA ASP A 88 5.87 6.03 -0.94
C ASP A 88 4.33 6.06 -0.87
N VAL A 89 3.76 6.35 0.30
CA VAL A 89 2.35 6.66 0.51
C VAL A 89 2.23 7.80 1.51
N SER A 90 1.49 8.83 1.15
CA SER A 90 1.15 9.91 2.07
C SER A 90 -0.33 10.31 1.94
N VAL A 91 -0.86 10.91 2.99
CA VAL A 91 -2.22 11.43 3.03
C VAL A 91 -2.18 12.89 3.46
N GLU A 92 -2.88 13.75 2.72
CA GLU A 92 -3.09 15.13 3.08
C GLU A 92 -4.54 15.34 3.49
N VAL A 93 -4.74 15.97 4.66
CA VAL A 93 -6.05 16.42 5.16
C VAL A 93 -5.90 17.85 5.63
N GLY A 94 -6.47 18.79 4.91
CA GLY A 94 -6.28 20.22 5.20
C GLY A 94 -4.80 20.60 5.20
N ALA A 95 -4.29 21.03 6.33
CA ALA A 95 -2.88 21.40 6.52
C ALA A 95 -2.01 20.23 7.05
N ALA A 96 -2.60 19.10 7.40
CA ALA A 96 -1.88 17.94 7.94
C ALA A 96 -1.42 17.02 6.80
N THR A 97 -0.24 16.43 6.99
CA THR A 97 0.29 15.38 6.10
C THR A 97 0.74 14.19 6.95
N TYR A 98 0.25 13.02 6.60
CA TYR A 98 0.58 11.75 7.22
C TYR A 98 1.46 10.93 6.27
N ASP A 99 2.67 10.57 6.72
CA ASP A 99 3.63 9.69 6.05
C ASP A 99 4.24 8.77 7.11
N LEU A 100 3.55 7.66 7.40
CA LEU A 100 3.77 6.88 8.62
C LEU A 100 4.30 5.47 8.34
N TRP A 101 4.28 5.00 7.09
CA TRP A 101 4.36 3.58 6.77
C TRP A 101 5.71 3.07 6.24
N GLY A 102 6.76 3.87 6.39
CA GLY A 102 8.12 3.39 6.08
C GLY A 102 8.56 2.20 6.96
N PRO A 103 9.59 1.45 6.58
CA PRO A 103 10.47 1.73 5.45
C PRO A 103 9.91 1.27 4.10
N TYR A 104 10.21 2.04 3.08
CA TYR A 104 9.90 1.71 1.71
C TYR A 104 11.04 0.95 1.00
N PRO A 105 10.80 0.20 -0.09
CA PRO A 105 9.50 0.04 -0.74
C PRO A 105 8.59 -1.01 -0.07
N ILE A 106 7.29 -0.79 -0.21
CA ILE A 106 6.27 -1.78 0.14
C ILE A 106 5.96 -2.62 -1.10
N VAL A 107 6.10 -3.94 -1.00
CA VAL A 107 5.77 -4.87 -2.10
C VAL A 107 4.43 -5.54 -1.82
N VAL A 108 3.47 -5.34 -2.72
CA VAL A 108 2.15 -5.97 -2.69
C VAL A 108 2.14 -7.12 -3.70
N ALA A 109 2.01 -8.34 -3.23
CA ALA A 109 2.00 -9.53 -4.09
C ALA A 109 0.88 -9.46 -5.13
N GLY A 110 0.99 -10.27 -6.18
CA GLY A 110 -0.09 -10.36 -7.18
C GLY A 110 -1.37 -10.93 -6.57
N LYS A 111 -2.53 -10.36 -6.90
CA LYS A 111 -3.85 -10.78 -6.38
C LYS A 111 -4.03 -10.60 -4.88
N SER A 112 -3.24 -9.72 -4.25
CA SER A 112 -3.32 -9.40 -2.83
C SER A 112 -3.51 -7.91 -2.58
N SER A 113 -3.56 -7.52 -1.32
CA SER A 113 -3.66 -6.13 -0.90
C SER A 113 -2.71 -5.83 0.25
N VAL A 114 -2.43 -4.53 0.46
CA VAL A 114 -1.85 -4.02 1.70
C VAL A 114 -2.85 -3.09 2.37
N VAL A 115 -2.94 -3.18 3.69
CA VAL A 115 -3.66 -2.25 4.55
C VAL A 115 -2.64 -1.44 5.32
N LEU A 116 -2.82 -0.13 5.31
CA LEU A 116 -2.00 0.86 5.99
C LEU A 116 -2.90 1.63 6.95
N THR A 117 -2.53 1.71 8.22
CA THR A 117 -3.28 2.43 9.26
C THR A 117 -2.33 2.96 10.32
N GLN A 118 -2.82 3.41 11.48
CA GLN A 118 -1.96 3.80 12.60
C GLN A 118 -0.92 2.73 12.91
N THR A 119 0.23 3.15 13.43
CA THR A 119 1.30 2.26 13.87
C THR A 119 1.43 2.33 15.38
N VAL A 120 2.19 1.42 15.99
CA VAL A 120 2.49 1.49 17.45
C VAL A 120 3.17 2.83 17.83
N GLN A 121 3.80 3.49 16.88
CA GLN A 121 4.59 4.71 17.10
C GLN A 121 3.87 5.99 16.66
N TYR A 122 3.03 5.90 15.66
CA TYR A 122 2.41 7.06 15.02
C TYR A 122 0.91 6.84 14.86
N ASP A 123 0.18 7.82 15.29
CA ASP A 123 -1.25 7.90 15.13
C ASP A 123 -1.63 8.28 13.70
N PHE A 124 -2.75 7.74 13.23
CA PHE A 124 -3.37 8.11 11.96
C PHE A 124 -4.83 8.51 12.20
N ASP A 125 -5.11 9.03 13.38
CA ASP A 125 -6.38 9.66 13.64
C ASP A 125 -6.50 10.95 12.83
N THR A 126 -7.37 10.94 11.85
CA THR A 126 -7.63 12.03 10.92
C THR A 126 -8.89 12.79 11.27
N SER A 127 -9.61 12.35 12.30
CA SER A 127 -10.86 12.93 12.78
C SER A 127 -10.65 14.00 13.86
N GLU A 128 -9.55 13.96 14.59
CA GLU A 128 -9.28 14.87 15.69
C GLU A 128 -8.62 16.17 15.24
N PRO A 129 -9.35 17.25 15.00
CA PRO A 129 -8.76 18.57 14.94
C PRO A 129 -8.24 18.94 16.34
N ALA A 130 -7.16 19.72 16.42
CA ALA A 130 -6.59 20.19 17.67
C ALA A 130 -7.60 20.85 18.64
N ILE A 131 -8.78 21.19 18.15
CA ILE A 131 -9.95 21.63 18.92
C ILE A 131 -11.18 20.97 18.27
N ALA A 132 -11.80 20.04 18.97
CA ALA A 132 -13.04 19.40 18.52
C ALA A 132 -14.14 20.46 18.38
N THR A 133 -14.55 20.74 17.16
CA THR A 133 -15.60 21.72 16.87
C THR A 133 -16.98 21.08 16.71
N CYS A 134 -17.03 19.76 16.54
CA CYS A 134 -18.23 18.99 16.17
C CYS A 134 -18.91 19.46 14.89
N GLU A 135 -18.16 20.18 14.07
CA GLU A 135 -18.57 20.65 12.76
C GLU A 135 -17.64 20.10 11.70
N PRO A 136 -18.15 19.57 10.59
CA PRO A 136 -17.31 19.07 9.51
C PRO A 136 -16.33 20.15 9.01
N SER A 137 -15.05 19.84 8.89
CA SER A 137 -14.06 20.78 8.39
C SER A 137 -14.23 21.10 6.90
N GLY A 138 -14.84 20.18 6.16
CA GLY A 138 -14.97 20.27 4.71
C GLY A 138 -13.70 19.95 3.94
N ASP A 139 -12.59 19.64 4.62
CA ASP A 139 -11.34 19.27 3.98
C ASP A 139 -11.45 17.89 3.33
N ILE A 140 -11.14 17.82 2.05
CA ILE A 140 -11.21 16.57 1.26
C ILE A 140 -9.84 15.91 1.28
N PRO A 141 -9.72 14.70 1.87
CA PRO A 141 -8.44 14.01 1.93
C PRO A 141 -7.91 13.62 0.55
N LEU A 142 -6.59 13.73 0.38
CA LEU A 142 -5.87 13.30 -0.81
C LEU A 142 -4.88 12.20 -0.43
N VAL A 143 -4.97 11.06 -1.10
CA VAL A 143 -4.04 9.95 -0.94
C VAL A 143 -3.04 9.97 -2.10
N HIS A 144 -1.76 10.12 -1.80
CA HIS A 144 -0.68 10.12 -2.76
C HIS A 144 0.07 8.79 -2.69
N ILE A 145 0.27 8.15 -3.83
CA ILE A 145 0.99 6.88 -3.92
C ILE A 145 2.07 7.00 -4.98
N VAL A 146 3.32 6.82 -4.58
CA VAL A 146 4.48 6.83 -5.47
C VAL A 146 4.83 5.39 -5.85
N VAL A 147 4.96 5.15 -7.14
CA VAL A 147 5.30 3.84 -7.70
C VAL A 147 6.35 3.99 -8.80
N GLY A 148 7.22 2.99 -8.95
CA GLY A 148 8.18 2.93 -10.05
C GLY A 148 9.56 3.47 -9.73
N SER A 149 10.31 2.77 -8.89
CA SER A 149 11.60 3.13 -8.30
C SER A 149 12.67 3.71 -9.25
N ARG A 150 12.61 3.38 -10.55
CA ARG A 150 13.53 3.96 -11.56
C ARG A 150 13.00 5.20 -12.24
N ASN A 151 11.69 5.36 -12.28
CA ASN A 151 10.99 6.51 -12.83
C ASN A 151 9.72 6.71 -12.00
N PRO A 152 9.87 7.32 -10.80
CA PRO A 152 8.78 7.44 -9.84
C PRO A 152 7.63 8.27 -10.44
N LYS A 153 6.42 7.77 -10.26
CA LYS A 153 5.19 8.45 -10.63
C LYS A 153 4.30 8.53 -9.41
N THR A 154 3.90 9.72 -9.06
CA THR A 154 2.88 9.95 -8.04
C THR A 154 1.50 9.84 -8.67
N ARG A 155 0.62 9.12 -8.01
CA ARG A 155 -0.81 9.10 -8.32
C ARG A 155 -1.57 9.65 -7.13
N THR A 156 -2.47 10.57 -7.40
CA THR A 156 -3.32 11.19 -6.39
C THR A 156 -4.72 10.62 -6.49
N PHE A 157 -5.28 10.24 -5.36
CA PHE A 157 -6.65 9.74 -5.20
C PHE A 157 -7.39 10.66 -4.26
N THR A 158 -8.61 11.04 -4.63
CA THR A 158 -9.44 11.96 -3.85
C THR A 158 -10.48 11.18 -3.05
N ASP A 159 -10.49 11.38 -1.76
CA ASP A 159 -11.53 10.88 -0.86
C ASP A 159 -12.67 11.89 -0.76
N ALA A 160 -13.46 12.01 -1.83
CA ALA A 160 -14.58 12.93 -1.90
C ALA A 160 -15.69 12.63 -0.88
N GLY A 161 -15.69 11.41 -0.33
CA GLY A 161 -16.60 11.00 0.74
C GLY A 161 -16.16 11.38 2.14
N GLN A 162 -14.94 11.95 2.26
CA GLN A 162 -14.34 12.35 3.54
C GLN A 162 -14.29 11.21 4.57
N VAL A 163 -14.12 9.96 4.10
CA VAL A 163 -14.04 8.77 4.97
C VAL A 163 -12.84 8.86 5.90
N LEU A 164 -11.70 9.34 5.39
CA LEU A 164 -10.50 9.54 6.20
C LEU A 164 -10.61 10.78 7.11
N ASN A 165 -11.42 11.76 6.76
CA ASN A 165 -11.58 12.97 7.56
C ASN A 165 -12.75 12.89 8.53
N THR A 166 -13.64 11.88 8.40
CA THR A 166 -14.90 11.75 9.15
C THR A 166 -15.66 13.08 9.37
N GLY A 167 -15.42 14.02 8.45
CA GLY A 167 -15.93 15.39 8.51
C GLY A 167 -15.29 16.27 9.58
N GLY A 168 -14.19 15.83 10.21
CA GLY A 168 -13.57 16.54 11.34
C GLY A 168 -14.39 16.40 12.64
N VAL A 169 -15.18 15.33 12.75
CA VAL A 169 -16.04 15.08 13.92
C VAL A 169 -15.52 13.87 14.67
N ASP A 170 -14.98 14.10 15.85
CA ASP A 170 -14.57 13.06 16.79
C ASP A 170 -15.74 12.64 17.69
N PRO A 171 -16.21 11.37 17.63
CA PRO A 171 -17.25 10.84 18.52
C PRO A 171 -16.87 10.86 19.99
N GLY A 172 -15.59 10.84 20.33
CA GLY A 172 -15.13 11.00 21.70
C GLY A 172 -15.52 12.35 22.31
N ALA A 173 -15.50 13.39 21.47
CA ALA A 173 -15.89 14.76 21.85
C ALA A 173 -17.32 15.12 21.44
N CYS A 174 -17.85 14.48 20.39
CA CYS A 174 -19.10 14.90 19.75
C CYS A 174 -20.17 13.80 19.86
N SER A 175 -21.14 14.00 20.74
CA SER A 175 -22.20 13.02 21.01
C SER A 175 -22.97 12.64 19.74
N GLY A 176 -23.07 11.34 19.48
CA GLY A 176 -23.85 10.76 18.39
C GLY A 176 -23.13 10.70 17.04
N ALA A 177 -21.88 11.11 16.98
CA ALA A 177 -21.05 10.87 15.81
C ALA A 177 -20.63 9.37 15.73
N ASN A 178 -20.31 8.90 14.53
CA ASN A 178 -19.76 7.58 14.27
C ASN A 178 -18.71 7.71 13.19
N GLU A 179 -17.49 7.28 13.49
CA GLU A 179 -16.34 7.36 12.59
C GLU A 179 -16.13 6.08 11.80
N GLY A 180 -16.58 4.94 12.36
CA GLY A 180 -16.35 3.64 11.73
C GLY A 180 -16.91 3.60 10.31
N HIS A 181 -16.05 3.37 9.33
CA HIS A 181 -16.40 3.21 7.93
C HIS A 181 -15.77 1.96 7.32
N ASP A 182 -16.57 1.14 6.66
CA ASP A 182 -16.05 0.06 5.80
C ASP A 182 -15.35 0.64 4.55
N TRP A 183 -14.69 -0.23 3.79
CA TRP A 183 -13.89 0.17 2.64
C TRP A 183 -14.70 0.87 1.54
N VAL A 184 -14.38 2.12 1.29
CA VAL A 184 -14.91 2.92 0.19
C VAL A 184 -13.84 3.07 -0.89
N ARG A 185 -14.17 2.71 -2.12
CA ARG A 185 -13.25 2.86 -3.24
C ARG A 185 -13.11 4.32 -3.65
N ILE A 186 -11.88 4.80 -3.72
CA ILE A 186 -11.56 6.14 -4.23
C ILE A 186 -10.92 6.06 -5.63
N HIS A 187 -11.03 7.13 -6.39
CA HIS A 187 -10.59 7.20 -7.77
C HIS A 187 -9.46 8.21 -7.93
N GLY A 188 -8.42 7.80 -8.69
CA GLY A 188 -7.30 8.69 -8.99
C GLY A 188 -7.60 9.57 -10.20
N HIS A 189 -7.01 10.75 -10.20
CA HIS A 189 -6.89 11.64 -11.34
C HIS A 189 -5.50 11.45 -11.94
N ASP A 190 -5.44 11.23 -13.24
CA ASP A 190 -4.19 11.18 -14.04
C ASP A 190 -3.77 12.58 -14.47
#